data_be1d0adeef3c1e58e1836a5510da8224
#
_entry.id   be1d0adeef3c1e58e1836a5510da8224
#
_cell.length_a   1.000
_cell.length_b   1.000
_cell.length_c   1.000
_cell.angle_alpha   90.00
_cell.angle_beta   90.00
_cell.angle_gamma   90.00
#
_symmetry.space_group_name_H-M   'P 1'
#
loop_
_entity.id
_entity.type
_entity.pdbx_description
1 polymer ?
#
loop_
_entity_poly.entity_id
_entity_poly.type
_entity_poly.pdbx_seq_one_letter_code
_entity_poly.pdbx_strand_id
1 'polypeptide(L)'
;WRIAARLRLPTRTVARAFCKASIGQVSRLPVLRLAPVREEGNNCPFLTEDHCAIHEAEPLVCALYPLAQEITREGEVGYFLQPTRCGGQVFEAKVGDYLARYDVPAREATDVRWAQTCLALEDRVEALEALFEPVFQRRMQQKLWQALYYQYEITQPFLPQLEKNLVWLETELEKLSALQRRRNVRFDKSIEKIER
;
A
#
# COMPACT_ATOMS: atom_id res chain seq x y z
N TRP A 1 -7.24 -1.11 -5.73
CA TRP A 1 -8.63 -1.50 -5.92
C TRP A 1 -9.33 -0.63 -6.97
N ARG A 2 -9.33 0.72 -6.87
CA ARG A 2 -10.04 1.63 -7.81
C ARG A 2 -9.68 1.38 -9.28
N ILE A 3 -8.38 1.27 -9.60
CA ILE A 3 -7.93 0.94 -10.96
C ILE A 3 -8.48 -0.41 -11.41
N ALA A 4 -8.45 -1.42 -10.55
CA ALA A 4 -8.96 -2.75 -10.85
C ALA A 4 -10.48 -2.73 -11.11
N ALA A 5 -11.24 -2.01 -10.31
CA ALA A 5 -12.67 -1.82 -10.50
C ALA A 5 -12.98 -1.09 -11.83
N ARG A 6 -12.23 -0.02 -12.16
CA ARG A 6 -12.38 0.73 -13.42
C ARG A 6 -12.10 -0.12 -14.66
N LEU A 7 -11.06 -0.95 -14.58
CA LEU A 7 -10.65 -1.86 -15.66
C LEU A 7 -11.46 -3.17 -15.69
N ARG A 8 -12.28 -3.44 -14.67
CA ARG A 8 -13.00 -4.70 -14.47
C ARG A 8 -12.07 -5.93 -14.48
N LEU A 9 -10.90 -5.77 -13.87
CA LEU A 9 -9.89 -6.81 -13.74
C LEU A 9 -9.64 -7.14 -12.26
N PRO A 10 -9.28 -8.40 -11.93
CA PRO A 10 -8.84 -8.74 -10.57
C PRO A 10 -7.67 -7.87 -10.12
N THR A 11 -7.64 -7.50 -8.83
CA THR A 11 -6.58 -6.64 -8.27
C THR A 11 -5.18 -7.19 -8.52
N ARG A 12 -5.01 -8.53 -8.43
CA ARG A 12 -3.75 -9.20 -8.72
C ARG A 12 -3.33 -9.07 -10.18
N THR A 13 -4.27 -9.08 -11.11
CA THR A 13 -4.00 -8.89 -12.55
C THR A 13 -3.48 -7.47 -12.79
N VAL A 14 -4.15 -6.46 -12.23
CA VAL A 14 -3.72 -5.06 -12.34
C VAL A 14 -2.33 -4.86 -11.72
N ALA A 15 -2.09 -5.41 -10.54
CA ALA A 15 -0.79 -5.33 -9.88
C ALA A 15 0.34 -5.93 -10.74
N ARG A 16 0.08 -7.03 -11.43
CA ARG A 16 1.08 -7.71 -12.29
C ARG A 16 1.29 -7.01 -13.63
N ALA A 17 0.21 -6.51 -14.24
CA ALA A 17 0.26 -5.95 -15.58
C ALA A 17 0.77 -4.50 -15.59
N PHE A 18 0.44 -3.71 -14.58
CA PHE A 18 0.64 -2.27 -14.61
C PHE A 18 1.51 -1.73 -13.48
N CYS A 19 1.94 -2.57 -12.53
CA CYS A 19 2.67 -2.09 -11.37
C CYS A 19 4.03 -2.78 -11.20
N LYS A 20 4.97 -2.05 -10.63
CA LYS A 20 6.20 -2.56 -10.05
C LYS A 20 6.00 -2.77 -8.55
N ALA A 21 6.26 -3.98 -8.08
CA ALA A 21 6.21 -4.34 -6.68
C ALA A 21 7.57 -4.13 -6.01
N SER A 22 7.58 -3.60 -4.81
CA SER A 22 8.78 -3.42 -3.97
C SER A 22 8.41 -3.52 -2.49
N ILE A 23 9.42 -3.61 -1.62
CA ILE A 23 9.25 -3.43 -0.18
C ILE A 23 9.79 -2.05 0.18
N GLY A 24 9.03 -1.30 0.96
CA GLY A 24 9.45 0.01 1.47
C GLY A 24 10.71 -0.12 2.32
N GLN A 25 11.69 0.75 2.13
CA GLN A 25 12.96 0.68 2.86
C GLN A 25 12.79 1.00 4.35
N VAL A 26 11.92 1.94 4.69
CA VAL A 26 11.62 2.36 6.06
C VAL A 26 10.47 1.52 6.61
N SER A 27 9.31 1.57 5.99
CA SER A 27 8.09 0.90 6.47
C SER A 27 8.14 -0.62 6.44
N ARG A 28 9.05 -1.23 5.65
CA ARG A 28 9.09 -2.68 5.42
C ARG A 28 7.79 -3.27 4.83
N LEU A 29 6.85 -2.42 4.48
CA LEU A 29 5.57 -2.84 3.89
C LEU A 29 5.69 -3.04 2.38
N PRO A 30 4.84 -3.90 1.81
CA PRO A 30 4.64 -4.00 0.38
C PRO A 30 4.22 -2.64 -0.24
N VAL A 31 4.79 -2.29 -1.36
CA VAL A 31 4.46 -1.07 -2.12
C VAL A 31 4.25 -1.41 -3.58
N LEU A 32 3.12 -0.97 -4.13
CA LEU A 32 2.84 -1.00 -5.57
C LEU A 32 2.99 0.41 -6.15
N ARG A 33 3.76 0.54 -7.21
CA ARG A 33 3.86 1.77 -8.00
C ARG A 33 3.55 1.44 -9.45
N LEU A 34 2.86 2.34 -10.15
CA LEU A 34 2.66 2.19 -11.59
C LEU A 34 4.02 2.07 -12.28
N ALA A 35 4.13 1.08 -13.15
CA ALA A 35 5.35 0.80 -13.89
C ALA A 35 5.34 1.63 -15.18
N PRO A 36 6.33 2.50 -15.43
CA PRO A 36 6.42 3.25 -16.66
C PRO A 36 6.70 2.32 -17.86
N VAL A 37 6.13 2.65 -19.00
CA VAL A 37 6.34 1.93 -20.27
C VAL A 37 7.64 2.45 -20.90
N ARG A 38 8.67 1.61 -20.93
CA ARG A 38 10.02 1.99 -21.39
C ARG A 38 10.07 2.34 -22.87
N GLU A 39 9.32 1.63 -23.69
CA GLU A 39 9.23 1.80 -25.15
C GLU A 39 8.59 3.14 -25.55
N GLU A 40 7.84 3.75 -24.62
CA GLU A 40 7.13 5.01 -24.80
C GLU A 40 7.77 6.17 -23.98
N GLY A 41 9.06 6.15 -23.76
CA GLY A 41 9.77 7.24 -23.07
C GLY A 41 9.58 7.27 -21.56
N ASN A 42 9.31 6.14 -20.91
CA ASN A 42 9.00 6.01 -19.49
C ASN A 42 7.68 6.70 -19.06
N ASN A 43 6.70 6.78 -19.94
CA ASN A 43 5.40 7.33 -19.64
C ASN A 43 4.56 6.40 -18.75
N CYS A 44 3.54 6.97 -18.11
CA CYS A 44 2.56 6.21 -17.36
C CYS A 44 1.83 5.21 -18.29
N PRO A 45 1.56 3.94 -17.86
CA PRO A 45 0.88 2.96 -18.69
C PRO A 45 -0.57 3.31 -19.02
N PHE A 46 -1.11 4.34 -18.38
CA PHE A 46 -2.49 4.84 -18.60
C PHE A 46 -2.51 6.22 -19.25
N LEU A 47 -1.36 6.76 -19.65
CA LEU A 47 -1.30 7.98 -20.43
C LEU A 47 -1.59 7.62 -21.88
N THR A 48 -2.68 8.14 -22.41
CA THR A 48 -2.95 8.19 -23.83
C THR A 48 -2.41 9.52 -24.38
N GLU A 49 -2.56 9.83 -25.62
CA GLU A 49 -1.96 10.99 -26.29
C GLU A 49 -1.80 12.25 -25.41
N ASP A 50 -2.87 12.68 -24.74
CA ASP A 50 -2.93 13.89 -23.92
C ASP A 50 -3.68 13.77 -22.59
N HIS A 51 -4.22 12.58 -22.25
CA HIS A 51 -5.04 12.40 -21.04
C HIS A 51 -4.84 11.04 -20.35
N CYS A 52 -5.30 10.94 -19.11
CA CYS A 52 -5.27 9.72 -18.34
C CYS A 52 -6.49 8.84 -18.66
N ALA A 53 -6.27 7.64 -19.20
CA ALA A 53 -7.33 6.68 -19.52
C ALA A 53 -8.13 6.18 -18.29
N ILE A 54 -7.58 6.37 -17.10
CA ILE A 54 -8.22 5.99 -15.83
C ILE A 54 -8.43 7.21 -14.90
N HIS A 55 -8.60 8.39 -15.44
CA HIS A 55 -8.67 9.65 -14.67
C HIS A 55 -9.60 9.57 -13.45
N GLU A 56 -10.80 8.99 -13.58
CA GLU A 56 -11.74 8.80 -12.45
C GLU A 56 -11.26 7.82 -11.36
N ALA A 57 -10.29 6.97 -11.69
CA ALA A 57 -9.74 5.94 -10.81
C ALA A 57 -8.24 6.12 -10.55
N GLU A 58 -7.70 7.26 -10.94
CA GLU A 58 -6.27 7.57 -10.78
C GLU A 58 -5.82 7.49 -9.30
N PRO A 59 -4.55 7.15 -9.06
CA PRO A 59 -3.97 7.22 -7.72
C PRO A 59 -4.11 8.63 -7.13
N LEU A 60 -4.28 8.71 -5.80
CA LEU A 60 -4.40 10.00 -5.11
C LEU A 60 -3.24 10.94 -5.43
N VAL A 61 -2.02 10.42 -5.50
CA VAL A 61 -0.82 11.21 -5.86
C VAL A 61 -0.92 11.87 -7.24
N CYS A 62 -1.64 11.25 -8.19
CA CYS A 62 -1.88 11.86 -9.52
C CYS A 62 -2.96 12.94 -9.43
N ALA A 63 -4.06 12.67 -8.73
CA ALA A 63 -5.16 13.63 -8.54
C ALA A 63 -4.72 14.87 -7.76
N LEU A 64 -3.81 14.73 -6.80
CA LEU A 64 -3.33 15.82 -5.98
C LEU A 64 -2.24 16.67 -6.63
N TYR A 65 -1.50 16.14 -7.61
CA TYR A 65 -0.35 16.87 -8.16
C TYR A 65 -0.74 18.27 -8.65
N PRO A 66 -0.03 19.34 -8.25
CA PRO A 66 1.25 19.37 -7.56
C PRO A 66 1.20 19.37 -6.03
N LEU A 67 0.04 19.19 -5.43
CA LEU A 67 -0.06 19.01 -3.99
C LEU A 67 0.38 17.60 -3.57
N ALA A 68 0.84 17.47 -2.33
CA ALA A 68 0.97 16.20 -1.62
C ALA A 68 0.12 16.22 -0.36
N GLN A 69 -0.27 15.05 0.10
CA GLN A 69 -1.02 14.84 1.33
C GLN A 69 -0.11 14.15 2.35
N GLU A 70 -0.16 14.62 3.57
CA GLU A 70 0.40 13.96 4.74
C GLU A 70 -0.74 13.62 5.71
N ILE A 71 -0.69 12.43 6.28
CA ILE A 71 -1.69 11.96 7.24
C ILE A 71 -0.95 11.47 8.49
N THR A 72 -1.28 12.05 9.65
CA THR A 72 -0.68 11.66 10.93
C THR A 72 -1.30 10.36 11.48
N ARG A 73 -0.70 9.81 12.55
CA ARG A 73 -1.25 8.64 13.26
C ARG A 73 -2.63 8.92 13.86
N GLU A 74 -2.87 10.17 14.26
CA GLU A 74 -4.14 10.67 14.82
C GLU A 74 -5.20 10.86 13.72
N GLY A 75 -4.80 10.81 12.44
CA GLY A 75 -5.69 10.98 11.29
C GLY A 75 -5.83 12.44 10.85
N GLU A 76 -4.96 13.34 11.33
CA GLU A 76 -4.92 14.70 10.84
C GLU A 76 -4.36 14.74 9.43
N VAL A 77 -5.01 15.51 8.56
CA VAL A 77 -4.69 15.61 7.13
C VAL A 77 -4.08 16.97 6.84
N GLY A 78 -2.86 16.97 6.34
CA GLY A 78 -2.16 18.16 5.84
C GLY A 78 -1.93 18.08 4.34
N TYR A 79 -1.91 19.24 3.68
CA TYR A 79 -1.58 19.38 2.26
C TYR A 79 -0.44 20.36 2.09
N PHE A 80 0.51 20.04 1.22
CA PHE A 80 1.64 20.91 0.91
C PHE A 80 1.98 20.87 -0.57
N LEU A 81 2.57 21.97 -1.07
CA LEU A 81 3.02 22.07 -2.46
C LEU A 81 4.35 21.33 -2.62
N GLN A 82 4.41 20.42 -3.58
CA GLN A 82 5.64 19.74 -3.96
C GLN A 82 6.48 20.62 -4.89
N PRO A 83 7.83 20.53 -4.84
CA PRO A 83 8.68 21.10 -5.87
C PRO A 83 8.34 20.51 -7.24
N THR A 84 7.91 21.34 -8.17
CA THR A 84 7.55 20.90 -9.51
C THR A 84 8.51 21.49 -10.55
N ARG A 85 8.72 20.75 -11.64
CA ARG A 85 9.51 21.21 -12.79
C ARG A 85 8.62 21.66 -13.96
N CYS A 86 7.31 21.56 -13.81
CA CYS A 86 6.34 21.86 -14.85
C CYS A 86 5.23 22.76 -14.31
N GLY A 87 4.60 23.52 -15.20
CA GLY A 87 3.51 24.43 -14.86
C GLY A 87 3.96 25.83 -14.41
N GLY A 88 3.01 26.74 -14.29
CA GLY A 88 3.23 28.09 -13.76
C GLY A 88 3.35 28.06 -12.24
N GLN A 89 4.09 29.02 -11.67
CA GLN A 89 4.25 29.15 -10.22
C GLN A 89 3.13 29.99 -9.56
N VAL A 90 2.20 30.51 -10.34
CA VAL A 90 1.12 31.37 -9.82
C VAL A 90 -0.17 30.57 -9.80
N PHE A 91 -0.64 30.27 -8.58
CA PHE A 91 -1.93 29.64 -8.34
C PHE A 91 -2.87 30.67 -7.72
N GLU A 92 -3.91 31.06 -8.45
CA GLU A 92 -4.96 31.97 -7.95
C GLU A 92 -6.11 31.22 -7.26
N ALA A 93 -6.05 29.89 -7.18
CA ALA A 93 -7.10 29.06 -6.60
C ALA A 93 -6.83 28.74 -5.13
N LYS A 94 -7.89 28.66 -4.32
CA LYS A 94 -7.80 28.12 -2.96
C LYS A 94 -7.58 26.61 -2.99
N VAL A 95 -6.82 26.10 -2.04
CA VAL A 95 -6.56 24.64 -1.90
C VAL A 95 -7.87 23.85 -1.85
N GLY A 96 -8.87 24.33 -1.09
CA GLY A 96 -10.18 23.68 -1.01
C GLY A 96 -10.90 23.52 -2.36
N ASP A 97 -10.84 24.54 -3.22
CA ASP A 97 -11.46 24.49 -4.55
C ASP A 97 -10.73 23.49 -5.46
N TYR A 98 -9.41 23.42 -5.32
CA TYR A 98 -8.58 22.41 -6.01
C TYR A 98 -8.94 21.00 -5.58
N LEU A 99 -8.97 20.73 -4.28
CA LEU A 99 -9.29 19.42 -3.73
C LEU A 99 -10.71 18.96 -4.12
N ALA A 100 -11.69 19.88 -4.10
CA ALA A 100 -13.06 19.60 -4.51
C ALA A 100 -13.17 19.18 -5.99
N ARG A 101 -12.38 19.80 -6.88
CA ARG A 101 -12.35 19.47 -8.32
C ARG A 101 -12.00 18.01 -8.59
N TYR A 102 -11.17 17.40 -7.75
CA TYR A 102 -10.68 16.02 -7.90
C TYR A 102 -11.36 15.04 -6.94
N ASP A 103 -12.48 15.44 -6.34
CA ASP A 103 -13.28 14.62 -5.40
C ASP A 103 -12.44 14.07 -4.21
N VAL A 104 -11.41 14.82 -3.80
CA VAL A 104 -10.52 14.41 -2.71
C VAL A 104 -11.26 14.30 -1.38
N PRO A 105 -12.16 15.24 -0.99
CA PRO A 105 -12.90 15.13 0.27
C PRO A 105 -13.73 13.86 0.39
N ALA A 106 -14.33 13.37 -0.70
CA ALA A 106 -15.10 12.12 -0.69
C ALA A 106 -14.23 10.86 -0.52
N ARG A 107 -12.92 10.99 -0.75
CA ARG A 107 -11.93 9.90 -0.62
C ARG A 107 -11.19 9.92 0.71
N GLU A 108 -11.18 11.06 1.40
CA GLU A 108 -10.34 11.34 2.55
C GLU A 108 -10.48 10.28 3.66
N ALA A 109 -11.71 9.86 4.00
CA ALA A 109 -11.91 8.81 5.01
C ALA A 109 -11.21 7.48 4.64
N THR A 110 -11.16 7.15 3.35
CA THR A 110 -10.45 5.95 2.85
C THR A 110 -8.95 6.15 2.92
N ASP A 111 -8.45 7.33 2.56
CA ASP A 111 -7.03 7.65 2.54
C ASP A 111 -6.48 7.72 3.98
N VAL A 112 -7.22 8.33 4.90
CA VAL A 112 -6.90 8.36 6.34
C VAL A 112 -6.84 6.93 6.91
N ARG A 113 -7.87 6.12 6.66
CA ARG A 113 -7.89 4.74 7.16
C ARG A 113 -6.76 3.89 6.59
N TRP A 114 -6.42 4.07 5.32
CA TRP A 114 -5.29 3.40 4.68
C TRP A 114 -3.96 3.83 5.30
N ALA A 115 -3.73 5.13 5.49
CA ALA A 115 -2.51 5.66 6.09
C ALA A 115 -2.31 5.16 7.52
N GLN A 116 -3.36 5.24 8.36
CA GLN A 116 -3.34 4.69 9.73
C GLN A 116 -3.06 3.19 9.75
N THR A 117 -3.63 2.44 8.80
CA THR A 117 -3.33 1.01 8.63
C THR A 117 -1.86 0.78 8.33
N CYS A 118 -1.27 1.53 7.40
CA CYS A 118 0.14 1.41 7.06
C CYS A 118 1.05 1.72 8.26
N LEU A 119 0.76 2.80 8.98
CA LEU A 119 1.53 3.20 10.16
C LEU A 119 1.48 2.15 11.29
N ALA A 120 0.30 1.59 11.56
CA ALA A 120 0.15 0.52 12.55
C ALA A 120 0.85 -0.78 12.13
N LEU A 121 0.80 -1.12 10.84
CA LEU A 121 1.48 -2.30 10.32
C LEU A 121 3.01 -2.13 10.27
N GLU A 122 3.52 -0.92 10.08
CA GLU A 122 4.96 -0.62 10.14
C GLU A 122 5.53 -1.02 11.50
N ASP A 123 4.93 -0.54 12.60
CA ASP A 123 5.34 -0.88 13.97
C ASP A 123 5.26 -2.40 14.20
N ARG A 124 4.19 -3.03 13.71
CA ARG A 124 3.95 -4.46 13.86
C ARG A 124 4.97 -5.31 13.10
N VAL A 125 5.31 -4.92 11.88
CA VAL A 125 6.28 -5.61 11.02
C VAL A 125 7.68 -5.47 11.59
N GLU A 126 8.08 -4.28 12.03
CA GLU A 126 9.38 -4.05 12.67
C GLU A 126 9.58 -4.98 13.88
N ALA A 127 8.58 -5.04 14.77
CA ALA A 127 8.62 -5.92 15.94
C ALA A 127 8.73 -7.41 15.56
N LEU A 128 8.07 -7.84 14.49
CA LEU A 128 8.11 -9.23 14.04
C LEU A 128 9.39 -9.57 13.26
N GLU A 129 9.93 -8.65 12.47
CA GLU A 129 11.20 -8.86 11.75
C GLU A 129 12.37 -9.10 12.71
N ALA A 130 12.38 -8.42 13.86
CA ALA A 130 13.38 -8.65 14.89
C ALA A 130 13.34 -10.06 15.50
N LEU A 131 12.19 -10.73 15.45
CA LEU A 131 11.96 -12.05 16.04
C LEU A 131 12.00 -13.20 15.02
N PHE A 132 11.72 -12.90 13.75
CA PHE A 132 11.53 -13.91 12.73
C PHE A 132 12.82 -14.26 11.99
N GLU A 133 13.06 -15.55 11.83
CA GLU A 133 14.04 -16.04 10.86
C GLU A 133 13.64 -15.69 9.41
N PRO A 134 14.59 -15.65 8.46
CA PRO A 134 14.33 -15.24 7.08
C PRO A 134 13.17 -15.98 6.38
N VAL A 135 12.93 -17.24 6.73
CA VAL A 135 11.82 -18.02 6.17
C VAL A 135 10.46 -17.50 6.66
N PHE A 136 10.37 -17.08 7.92
CA PHE A 136 9.15 -16.51 8.49
C PHE A 136 8.94 -15.07 8.04
N GLN A 137 10.01 -14.28 7.90
CA GLN A 137 9.94 -12.94 7.29
C GLN A 137 9.37 -13.00 5.87
N ARG A 138 9.85 -13.93 5.03
CA ARG A 138 9.28 -14.11 3.67
C ARG A 138 7.80 -14.49 3.69
N ARG A 139 7.39 -15.38 4.62
CA ARG A 139 5.96 -15.74 4.79
C ARG A 139 5.13 -14.56 5.27
N MET A 140 5.62 -13.77 6.20
CA MET A 140 4.99 -12.54 6.66
C MET A 140 4.77 -11.58 5.49
N GLN A 141 5.79 -11.33 4.67
CA GLN A 141 5.68 -10.49 3.48
C GLN A 141 4.60 -11.00 2.51
N GLN A 142 4.51 -12.32 2.29
CA GLN A 142 3.44 -12.89 1.46
C GLN A 142 2.04 -12.61 2.00
N LYS A 143 1.84 -12.65 3.34
CA LYS A 143 0.56 -12.33 3.98
C LYS A 143 0.23 -10.86 3.86
N LEU A 144 1.21 -9.98 4.03
CA LEU A 144 1.06 -8.53 3.81
C LEU A 144 0.62 -8.22 2.37
N TRP A 145 1.25 -8.82 1.35
CA TRP A 145 0.84 -8.67 -0.04
C TRP A 145 -0.61 -9.10 -0.28
N GLN A 146 -1.03 -10.21 0.31
CA GLN A 146 -2.40 -10.70 0.20
C GLN A 146 -3.39 -9.74 0.83
N ALA A 147 -3.16 -9.33 2.08
CA ALA A 147 -4.07 -8.46 2.83
C ALA A 147 -4.19 -7.06 2.21
N LEU A 148 -3.07 -6.47 1.80
CA LEU A 148 -3.05 -5.08 1.35
C LEU A 148 -3.44 -4.90 -0.12
N TYR A 149 -3.20 -5.91 -0.99
CA TYR A 149 -3.36 -5.68 -2.43
C TYR A 149 -4.13 -6.75 -3.19
N TYR A 150 -4.18 -8.03 -2.73
CA TYR A 150 -4.66 -9.10 -3.58
C TYR A 150 -6.01 -9.69 -3.21
N GLN A 151 -6.46 -9.56 -1.96
CA GLN A 151 -7.70 -10.14 -1.46
C GLN A 151 -8.85 -9.12 -1.50
N TYR A 152 -9.15 -8.61 -2.70
CA TYR A 152 -10.22 -7.64 -2.87
C TYR A 152 -11.11 -8.02 -4.06
N GLU A 153 -12.41 -8.06 -3.81
CA GLU A 153 -13.46 -8.14 -4.82
C GLU A 153 -13.75 -6.75 -5.37
N ILE A 154 -13.68 -6.58 -6.68
CA ILE A 154 -13.84 -5.28 -7.33
C ILE A 154 -15.29 -4.75 -7.28
N THR A 155 -16.25 -5.63 -7.05
CA THR A 155 -17.68 -5.33 -6.96
C THR A 155 -18.14 -4.94 -5.55
N GLN A 156 -17.28 -5.08 -4.55
CA GLN A 156 -17.59 -4.78 -3.16
C GLN A 156 -16.87 -3.51 -2.68
N PRO A 157 -17.43 -2.75 -1.73
CA PRO A 157 -16.77 -1.58 -1.15
C PRO A 157 -15.39 -1.91 -0.58
N PHE A 158 -14.43 -1.00 -0.73
CA PHE A 158 -13.04 -1.23 -0.33
C PHE A 158 -12.86 -1.36 1.20
N LEU A 159 -13.35 -0.40 1.97
CA LEU A 159 -13.10 -0.32 3.42
C LEU A 159 -13.55 -1.57 4.20
N PRO A 160 -14.78 -2.11 4.01
CA PRO A 160 -15.18 -3.32 4.72
C PRO A 160 -14.27 -4.52 4.38
N GLN A 161 -13.75 -4.60 3.17
CA GLN A 161 -12.82 -5.64 2.78
C GLN A 161 -11.44 -5.43 3.41
N LEU A 162 -10.96 -4.19 3.50
CA LEU A 162 -9.72 -3.86 4.20
C LEU A 162 -9.80 -4.33 5.67
N GLU A 163 -10.87 -3.99 6.39
CA GLU A 163 -11.05 -4.40 7.78
C GLU A 163 -11.04 -5.94 7.93
N LYS A 164 -11.76 -6.64 7.07
CA LYS A 164 -11.75 -8.11 7.04
C LYS A 164 -10.36 -8.67 6.79
N ASN A 165 -9.62 -8.08 5.85
CA ASN A 165 -8.28 -8.51 5.49
C ASN A 165 -7.28 -8.26 6.63
N LEU A 166 -7.46 -7.18 7.40
CA LEU A 166 -6.62 -6.89 8.56
C LEU A 166 -6.84 -7.90 9.70
N VAL A 167 -8.08 -8.25 9.99
CA VAL A 167 -8.40 -9.31 10.97
C VAL A 167 -7.78 -10.65 10.54
N TRP A 168 -7.92 -11.00 9.27
CA TRP A 168 -7.29 -12.20 8.73
C TRP A 168 -5.76 -12.13 8.83
N LEU A 169 -5.15 -10.99 8.48
CA LEU A 169 -3.70 -10.78 8.54
C LEU A 169 -3.18 -10.99 9.96
N GLU A 170 -3.79 -10.37 10.96
CA GLU A 170 -3.36 -10.53 12.36
C GLU A 170 -3.41 -11.99 12.79
N THR A 171 -4.48 -12.71 12.45
CA THR A 171 -4.58 -14.16 12.71
C THR A 171 -3.44 -14.94 12.06
N GLU A 172 -3.05 -14.61 10.84
CA GLU A 172 -1.95 -15.27 10.15
C GLU A 172 -0.58 -14.93 10.75
N LEU A 173 -0.38 -13.67 11.18
CA LEU A 173 0.85 -13.25 11.87
C LEU A 173 1.01 -13.96 13.23
N GLU A 174 -0.07 -14.11 13.98
CA GLU A 174 -0.07 -14.88 15.24
C GLU A 174 0.29 -16.34 15.01
N LYS A 175 -0.26 -16.99 13.97
CA LYS A 175 0.10 -18.36 13.59
C LYS A 175 1.59 -18.48 13.24
N LEU A 176 2.13 -17.54 12.47
CA LEU A 176 3.56 -17.52 12.14
C LEU A 176 4.42 -17.37 13.40
N SER A 177 4.05 -16.48 14.31
CA SER A 177 4.73 -16.27 15.58
C SER A 177 4.72 -17.52 16.45
N ALA A 178 3.59 -18.23 16.51
CA ALA A 178 3.48 -19.50 17.24
C ALA A 178 4.36 -20.60 16.62
N LEU A 179 4.43 -20.67 15.29
CA LEU A 179 5.27 -21.63 14.58
C LEU A 179 6.77 -21.36 14.82
N GLN A 180 7.19 -20.09 14.77
CA GLN A 180 8.57 -19.68 15.06
C GLN A 180 8.96 -20.10 16.50
N ARG A 181 8.13 -19.78 17.49
CA ARG A 181 8.39 -20.18 18.90
C ARG A 181 8.54 -21.69 19.06
N ARG A 182 7.65 -22.48 18.44
CA ARG A 182 7.73 -23.96 18.50
C ARG A 182 9.02 -24.49 17.87
N ARG A 183 9.48 -23.85 16.79
CA ARG A 183 10.74 -24.23 16.12
C ARG A 183 11.93 -23.94 17.02
N ASN A 184 12.00 -22.78 17.66
CA ASN A 184 13.08 -22.42 18.57
C ASN A 184 13.19 -23.40 19.74
N VAL A 185 12.06 -23.73 20.38
CA VAL A 185 12.03 -24.72 21.47
C VAL A 185 12.52 -26.10 21.02
N ARG A 186 12.23 -26.54 19.80
CA ARG A 186 12.74 -27.81 19.27
C ARG A 186 14.24 -27.79 19.03
N PHE A 187 14.74 -26.67 18.54
CA PHE A 187 16.15 -26.46 18.26
C PHE A 187 16.97 -26.49 19.56
N ASP A 188 16.54 -25.77 20.60
CA ASP A 188 17.18 -25.74 21.92
C ASP A 188 17.27 -27.13 22.53
N LYS A 189 16.15 -27.90 22.51
CA LYS A 189 16.15 -29.31 23.01
C LYS A 189 17.05 -30.25 22.20
N SER A 190 17.31 -29.92 20.93
CA SER A 190 18.22 -30.73 20.11
C SER A 190 19.69 -30.47 20.46
N ILE A 191 20.03 -29.20 20.76
CA ILE A 191 21.37 -28.84 21.25
C ILE A 191 21.67 -29.51 22.61
N GLU A 192 20.74 -29.39 23.57
CA GLU A 192 20.89 -30.00 24.87
C GLU A 192 21.12 -31.54 24.83
N LYS A 193 20.63 -32.21 23.77
CA LYS A 193 20.86 -33.66 23.57
C LYS A 193 22.21 -33.96 22.95
N ILE A 194 22.83 -33.04 22.26
CA ILE A 194 24.17 -33.22 21.65
C ILE A 194 25.27 -32.95 22.69
N GLU A 195 25.00 -32.07 23.66
CA GLU A 195 25.94 -31.67 24.70
C GLU A 195 25.99 -32.65 25.91
N ARG A 196 25.11 -33.66 25.93
CA ARG A 196 25.08 -34.76 26.90
C ARG A 196 25.68 -36.03 26.32
#